data_1c7bbb38d854cab4c4d54b1e224a6812
#
_entry.id   1c7bbb38d854cab4c4d54b1e224a6812
#
_cell.length_a   1.000
_cell.length_b   1.000
_cell.length_c   1.000
_cell.angle_alpha   90.00
_cell.angle_beta   90.00
_cell.angle_gamma   90.00
#
_symmetry.space_group_name_H-M   'P 1'
#
loop_
_entity.id
_entity.type
_entity.pdbx_description
1 polymer ?
#
loop_
_entity_poly.entity_id
_entity_poly.type
_entity_poly.pdbx_seq_one_letter_code
_entity_poly.pdbx_strand_id
1 'polypeptide(L)'
;MERTGLIPDMPDADYHAGPELSSTGAKILSRCPAEFAHYLANRVEKPEYDFGHAVHALILGKGQEIVVIDADSWRTKEAREERDAAHAAGKTPLLAKTYLEAKAVAQVVLKDPVVGPWFTGEDGFNELSAFAIDPETGCPIRARADRLVETPDGVARILDIKTTGKDVHGWELGGRYGTVAKLGYHQAAHLYEHVFALNGIQAAYTLVFVTVDTPHRVKVAVLDRESMHEGARLNHIAMREFVTRSASGDWSCPEPHQITVSIFERPDQEVTSDESAA
;
A
#
# COMPACT_ATOMS: atom_id res chain seq x y z
N MET A 1 1.17 23.30 -10.51
CA MET A 1 -0.21 23.44 -9.99
C MET A 1 -0.49 22.19 -9.18
N GLU A 2 -0.85 22.32 -7.91
CA GLU A 2 -1.18 21.18 -7.06
C GLU A 2 -2.43 20.51 -7.55
N ARG A 3 -2.42 19.18 -7.63
CA ARG A 3 -3.56 18.40 -8.13
C ARG A 3 -4.57 18.21 -7.02
N THR A 4 -5.85 18.37 -7.34
CA THR A 4 -6.99 18.06 -6.45
C THR A 4 -8.09 17.38 -7.25
N GLY A 5 -8.93 16.63 -6.58
CA GLY A 5 -10.07 15.94 -7.20
C GLY A 5 -9.83 14.46 -7.49
N LEU A 6 -10.83 13.87 -8.10
CA LEU A 6 -10.82 12.47 -8.53
C LEU A 6 -10.43 12.39 -10.01
N ILE A 7 -9.48 11.51 -10.32
CA ILE A 7 -9.00 11.30 -11.70
C ILE A 7 -9.10 9.81 -12.01
N PRO A 8 -10.17 9.40 -12.73
CA PRO A 8 -10.26 8.03 -13.23
C PRO A 8 -9.24 7.79 -14.35
N ASP A 9 -8.86 6.55 -14.54
CA ASP A 9 -8.01 6.09 -15.65
C ASP A 9 -6.66 6.83 -15.79
N MET A 10 -6.15 7.36 -14.68
CA MET A 10 -4.86 8.05 -14.66
C MET A 10 -3.72 7.06 -14.92
N PRO A 11 -2.83 7.32 -15.90
CA PRO A 11 -1.67 6.46 -16.12
C PRO A 11 -0.81 6.31 -14.86
N ASP A 12 -0.27 5.10 -14.65
CA ASP A 12 0.52 4.77 -13.45
C ASP A 12 1.76 5.68 -13.31
N ALA A 13 2.45 5.92 -14.43
CA ALA A 13 3.59 6.84 -14.47
C ALA A 13 3.21 8.26 -14.01
N ASP A 14 2.05 8.78 -14.45
CA ASP A 14 1.58 10.12 -14.08
C ASP A 14 1.18 10.20 -12.62
N TYR A 15 0.55 9.13 -12.09
CA TYR A 15 0.23 9.04 -10.67
C TYR A 15 1.49 9.06 -9.82
N HIS A 16 2.50 8.27 -10.18
CA HIS A 16 3.72 8.16 -9.40
C HIS A 16 4.68 9.36 -9.56
N ALA A 17 4.63 10.09 -10.66
CA ALA A 17 5.50 11.25 -10.91
C ALA A 17 5.16 12.47 -10.04
N GLY A 18 3.97 12.51 -9.43
CA GLY A 18 3.51 13.67 -8.67
C GLY A 18 4.25 13.89 -7.35
N PRO A 19 4.29 15.15 -6.89
CA PRO A 19 4.96 15.54 -5.67
C PRO A 19 4.15 15.23 -4.40
N GLU A 20 2.87 14.88 -4.53
CA GLU A 20 1.98 14.70 -3.39
C GLU A 20 2.42 13.51 -2.52
N LEU A 21 2.24 13.64 -1.22
CA LEU A 21 2.56 12.59 -0.25
C LEU A 21 1.60 11.40 -0.42
N SER A 22 2.15 10.24 -0.76
CA SER A 22 1.42 8.97 -0.86
C SER A 22 1.44 8.20 0.47
N SER A 23 0.61 7.16 0.60
CA SER A 23 0.61 6.30 1.79
C SER A 23 1.97 5.63 2.05
N THR A 24 2.67 5.20 1.01
CA THR A 24 4.04 4.67 1.14
C THR A 24 5.00 5.75 1.60
N GLY A 25 4.92 6.94 1.02
CA GLY A 25 5.73 8.07 1.43
C GLY A 25 5.48 8.46 2.89
N ALA A 26 4.21 8.53 3.31
CA ALA A 26 3.83 8.85 4.67
C ALA A 26 4.40 7.84 5.68
N LYS A 27 4.30 6.54 5.38
CA LYS A 27 4.88 5.47 6.22
C LYS A 27 6.40 5.56 6.37
N ILE A 28 7.10 5.91 5.32
CA ILE A 28 8.57 6.06 5.36
C ILE A 28 8.91 7.33 6.15
N LEU A 29 8.25 8.44 5.84
CA LEU A 29 8.54 9.73 6.45
C LEU A 29 8.24 9.77 7.95
N SER A 30 7.15 9.13 8.39
CA SER A 30 6.84 9.03 9.83
C SER A 30 7.89 8.24 10.61
N ARG A 31 8.71 7.44 9.95
CA ARG A 31 9.80 6.67 10.53
C ARG A 31 11.15 7.40 10.46
N CYS A 32 11.54 7.83 9.26
CA CYS A 32 12.81 8.52 9.06
C CYS A 32 12.77 9.43 7.81
N PRO A 33 12.93 10.75 7.98
CA PRO A 33 12.98 11.69 6.86
C PRO A 33 14.09 11.41 5.84
N ALA A 34 15.27 10.98 6.29
CA ALA A 34 16.37 10.65 5.38
C ALA A 34 16.06 9.43 4.50
N GLU A 35 15.38 8.42 5.05
CA GLU A 35 14.88 7.29 4.24
C GLU A 35 13.86 7.75 3.20
N PHE A 36 12.99 8.70 3.55
CA PHE A 36 12.03 9.26 2.60
C PHE A 36 12.71 10.00 1.46
N ALA A 37 13.70 10.86 1.76
CA ALA A 37 14.48 11.55 0.73
C ALA A 37 15.20 10.56 -0.20
N HIS A 38 15.81 9.51 0.38
CA HIS A 38 16.43 8.44 -0.40
C HIS A 38 15.40 7.69 -1.27
N TYR A 39 14.23 7.38 -0.74
CA TYR A 39 13.14 6.74 -1.48
C TYR A 39 12.69 7.58 -2.67
N LEU A 40 12.55 8.89 -2.52
CA LEU A 40 12.19 9.80 -3.63
C LEU A 40 13.25 9.84 -4.73
N ALA A 41 14.54 9.87 -4.34
CA ALA A 41 15.65 9.93 -5.28
C ALA A 41 15.92 8.59 -6.00
N ASN A 42 15.52 7.46 -5.40
CA ASN A 42 15.87 6.12 -5.85
C ASN A 42 14.63 5.23 -5.96
N ARG A 43 13.58 5.71 -6.61
CA ARG A 43 12.40 4.88 -6.88
C ARG A 43 12.78 3.77 -7.85
N VAL A 44 12.86 2.55 -7.36
CA VAL A 44 13.13 1.36 -8.16
C VAL A 44 11.92 0.43 -8.03
N GLU A 45 11.37 0.01 -9.15
CA GLU A 45 10.44 -1.11 -9.18
C GLU A 45 11.19 -2.39 -8.79
N LYS A 46 10.67 -3.10 -7.80
CA LYS A 46 11.30 -4.31 -7.31
C LYS A 46 10.63 -5.52 -7.97
N PRO A 47 11.41 -6.44 -8.57
CA PRO A 47 10.86 -7.64 -9.19
C PRO A 47 9.99 -8.50 -8.26
N GLU A 48 10.20 -8.37 -6.94
CA GLU A 48 9.38 -9.09 -5.94
C GLU A 48 7.91 -8.66 -5.95
N TYR A 49 7.60 -7.51 -6.54
CA TYR A 49 6.23 -7.00 -6.65
C TYR A 49 5.49 -7.48 -7.92
N ASP A 50 6.20 -8.01 -8.91
CA ASP A 50 5.63 -8.41 -10.20
C ASP A 50 4.45 -9.39 -10.04
N PHE A 51 4.58 -10.37 -9.14
CA PHE A 51 3.49 -11.29 -8.85
C PHE A 51 2.24 -10.58 -8.31
N GLY A 52 2.42 -9.68 -7.36
CA GLY A 52 1.33 -8.87 -6.81
C GLY A 52 0.68 -7.98 -7.87
N HIS A 53 1.48 -7.28 -8.69
CA HIS A 53 0.99 -6.45 -9.78
C HIS A 53 0.18 -7.27 -10.79
N ALA A 54 0.65 -8.47 -11.14
CA ALA A 54 -0.09 -9.34 -12.04
C ALA A 54 -1.42 -9.84 -11.45
N VAL A 55 -1.45 -10.22 -10.16
CA VAL A 55 -2.70 -10.58 -9.48
C VAL A 55 -3.68 -9.42 -9.48
N HIS A 56 -3.23 -8.21 -9.16
CA HIS A 56 -4.05 -6.98 -9.23
C HIS A 56 -4.61 -6.78 -10.63
N ALA A 57 -3.75 -6.79 -11.65
CA ALA A 57 -4.16 -6.60 -13.04
C ALA A 57 -5.18 -7.65 -13.50
N LEU A 58 -5.02 -8.91 -13.07
CA LEU A 58 -5.93 -10.00 -13.40
C LEU A 58 -7.29 -9.90 -12.69
N ILE A 59 -7.32 -9.35 -11.48
CA ILE A 59 -8.58 -9.13 -10.73
C ILE A 59 -9.30 -7.90 -11.26
N LEU A 60 -8.59 -6.79 -11.47
CA LEU A 60 -9.19 -5.50 -11.82
C LEU A 60 -9.44 -5.34 -13.32
N GLY A 61 -8.82 -6.16 -14.17
CA GLY A 61 -8.82 -5.95 -15.62
C GLY A 61 -8.09 -4.68 -16.04
N LYS A 62 -7.32 -4.08 -15.15
CA LYS A 62 -6.51 -2.85 -15.33
C LYS A 62 -5.16 -3.01 -14.65
N GLY A 63 -4.20 -2.22 -15.06
CA GLY A 63 -2.84 -2.23 -14.53
C GLY A 63 -1.81 -2.36 -15.64
N GLN A 64 -0.57 -2.64 -15.27
CA GLN A 64 0.52 -2.84 -16.23
C GLN A 64 0.28 -4.10 -17.07
N GLU A 65 0.65 -4.03 -18.34
CA GLU A 65 0.59 -5.19 -19.26
C GLU A 65 1.51 -6.32 -18.76
N ILE A 66 0.95 -7.52 -18.65
CA ILE A 66 1.72 -8.70 -18.24
C ILE A 66 2.44 -9.29 -19.43
N VAL A 67 3.76 -9.44 -19.32
CA VAL A 67 4.60 -10.14 -20.31
C VAL A 67 4.93 -11.52 -19.80
N VAL A 68 4.41 -12.55 -20.46
CA VAL A 68 4.69 -13.94 -20.10
C VAL A 68 5.94 -14.41 -20.84
N ILE A 69 6.98 -14.76 -20.07
CA ILE A 69 8.27 -15.22 -20.58
C ILE A 69 8.32 -16.74 -20.50
N ASP A 70 8.55 -17.37 -21.65
CA ASP A 70 8.62 -18.83 -21.81
C ASP A 70 10.00 -19.34 -21.38
N ALA A 71 10.24 -19.35 -20.08
CA ALA A 71 11.45 -19.87 -19.47
C ALA A 71 11.12 -20.53 -18.12
N ASP A 72 11.90 -21.53 -17.73
CA ASP A 72 11.73 -22.23 -16.45
C ASP A 72 12.23 -21.40 -15.26
N SER A 73 13.16 -20.48 -15.50
CA SER A 73 13.74 -19.67 -14.44
C SER A 73 14.47 -18.44 -14.99
N TRP A 74 14.74 -17.46 -14.13
CA TRP A 74 15.55 -16.26 -14.42
C TRP A 74 17.07 -16.54 -14.49
N ARG A 75 17.51 -17.79 -14.69
CA ARG A 75 18.96 -18.14 -14.68
C ARG A 75 19.63 -17.92 -16.03
N THR A 76 18.89 -18.02 -17.12
CA THR A 76 19.42 -17.79 -18.45
C THR A 76 19.62 -16.31 -18.73
N LYS A 77 20.54 -15.99 -19.61
CA LYS A 77 20.81 -14.59 -20.00
C LYS A 77 19.60 -14.03 -20.75
N GLU A 78 19.03 -14.79 -21.64
CA GLU A 78 17.90 -14.44 -22.50
C GLU A 78 16.67 -14.09 -21.63
N ALA A 79 16.30 -14.93 -20.67
CA ALA A 79 15.16 -14.66 -19.79
C ALA A 79 15.35 -13.38 -18.95
N ARG A 80 16.59 -13.09 -18.53
CA ARG A 80 16.88 -11.83 -17.80
C ARG A 80 16.80 -10.62 -18.71
N GLU A 81 17.30 -10.71 -19.94
CA GLU A 81 17.22 -9.63 -20.92
C GLU A 81 15.76 -9.33 -21.28
N GLU A 82 14.92 -10.34 -21.48
CA GLU A 82 13.48 -10.16 -21.72
C GLU A 82 12.78 -9.53 -20.52
N ARG A 83 13.09 -9.98 -19.29
CA ARG A 83 12.58 -9.38 -18.06
C ARG A 83 12.94 -7.89 -17.97
N ASP A 84 14.22 -7.59 -18.13
CA ASP A 84 14.74 -6.23 -17.98
C ASP A 84 14.17 -5.30 -19.07
N ALA A 85 13.96 -5.82 -20.29
CA ALA A 85 13.29 -5.12 -21.36
C ALA A 85 11.80 -4.85 -21.05
N ALA A 86 11.11 -5.81 -20.46
CA ALA A 86 9.71 -5.64 -20.03
C ALA A 86 9.60 -4.56 -18.93
N HIS A 87 10.46 -4.60 -17.90
CA HIS A 87 10.50 -3.55 -16.87
C HIS A 87 10.81 -2.18 -17.47
N ALA A 88 11.79 -2.09 -18.38
CA ALA A 88 12.12 -0.82 -19.06
C ALA A 88 10.96 -0.27 -19.89
N ALA A 89 10.04 -1.14 -20.34
CA ALA A 89 8.82 -0.76 -21.04
C ALA A 89 7.61 -0.50 -20.10
N GLY A 90 7.81 -0.51 -18.78
CA GLY A 90 6.74 -0.33 -17.78
C GLY A 90 5.73 -1.49 -17.74
N LYS A 91 6.18 -2.70 -18.07
CA LYS A 91 5.37 -3.92 -18.09
C LYS A 91 5.78 -4.86 -16.95
N THR A 92 4.89 -5.76 -16.60
CA THR A 92 5.11 -6.75 -15.53
C THR A 92 5.54 -8.10 -16.12
N PRO A 93 6.83 -8.48 -16.05
CA PRO A 93 7.31 -9.76 -16.57
C PRO A 93 7.05 -10.90 -15.60
N LEU A 94 6.48 -12.00 -16.08
CA LEU A 94 6.32 -13.24 -15.32
C LEU A 94 6.80 -14.45 -16.14
N LEU A 95 7.42 -15.40 -15.47
CA LEU A 95 7.60 -16.74 -16.03
C LEU A 95 6.24 -17.39 -16.26
N ALA A 96 6.11 -18.22 -17.30
CA ALA A 96 4.86 -18.89 -17.66
C ALA A 96 4.21 -19.63 -16.46
N LYS A 97 5.00 -20.34 -15.67
CA LYS A 97 4.52 -21.01 -14.46
C LYS A 97 3.97 -20.02 -13.43
N THR A 98 4.69 -18.94 -13.16
CA THR A 98 4.30 -17.91 -12.18
C THR A 98 3.04 -17.16 -12.63
N TYR A 99 2.87 -16.96 -13.95
CA TYR A 99 1.64 -16.40 -14.49
C TYR A 99 0.42 -17.31 -14.26
N LEU A 100 0.58 -18.63 -14.41
CA LEU A 100 -0.51 -19.58 -14.11
C LEU A 100 -0.87 -19.57 -12.62
N GLU A 101 0.11 -19.45 -11.74
CA GLU A 101 -0.09 -19.27 -10.29
C GLU A 101 -0.84 -17.96 -9.99
N ALA A 102 -0.43 -16.84 -10.59
CA ALA A 102 -1.13 -15.55 -10.44
C ALA A 102 -2.59 -15.63 -10.92
N LYS A 103 -2.84 -16.32 -12.05
CA LYS A 103 -4.21 -16.58 -12.52
C LYS A 103 -5.03 -17.41 -11.54
N ALA A 104 -4.45 -18.42 -10.93
CA ALA A 104 -5.15 -19.25 -9.95
C ALA A 104 -5.53 -18.41 -8.72
N VAL A 105 -4.62 -17.59 -8.21
CA VAL A 105 -4.88 -16.67 -7.09
C VAL A 105 -5.98 -15.67 -7.43
N ALA A 106 -5.91 -15.01 -8.58
CA ALA A 106 -6.93 -14.07 -9.03
C ALA A 106 -8.31 -14.73 -9.17
N GLN A 107 -8.37 -15.93 -9.73
CA GLN A 107 -9.62 -16.69 -9.88
C GLN A 107 -10.28 -17.05 -8.55
N VAL A 108 -9.50 -17.30 -7.50
CA VAL A 108 -10.05 -17.57 -6.15
C VAL A 108 -10.75 -16.31 -5.61
N VAL A 109 -10.17 -15.13 -5.79
CA VAL A 109 -10.81 -13.86 -5.41
C VAL A 109 -12.08 -13.61 -6.22
N LEU A 110 -12.02 -13.74 -7.55
CA LEU A 110 -13.16 -13.47 -8.43
C LEU A 110 -14.33 -14.46 -8.26
N LYS A 111 -14.04 -15.69 -7.80
CA LYS A 111 -15.06 -16.73 -7.54
C LYS A 111 -15.49 -16.78 -6.08
N ASP A 112 -14.87 -16.02 -5.18
CA ASP A 112 -15.29 -15.98 -3.79
C ASP A 112 -16.72 -15.44 -3.69
N PRO A 113 -17.63 -16.13 -2.94
CA PRO A 113 -19.04 -15.75 -2.90
C PRO A 113 -19.31 -14.40 -2.23
N VAL A 114 -18.38 -13.88 -1.44
CA VAL A 114 -18.51 -12.60 -0.73
C VAL A 114 -17.82 -11.47 -1.50
N VAL A 115 -16.54 -11.63 -1.79
CA VAL A 115 -15.76 -10.55 -2.40
C VAL A 115 -15.80 -10.54 -3.92
N GLY A 116 -16.05 -11.68 -4.57
CA GLY A 116 -16.12 -11.77 -6.02
C GLY A 116 -17.09 -10.76 -6.64
N PRO A 117 -18.33 -10.63 -6.14
CA PRO A 117 -19.27 -9.60 -6.61
C PRO A 117 -18.75 -8.16 -6.48
N TRP A 118 -17.88 -7.89 -5.50
CA TRP A 118 -17.29 -6.55 -5.33
C TRP A 118 -16.33 -6.18 -6.47
N PHE A 119 -15.71 -7.17 -7.11
CA PHE A 119 -14.76 -6.97 -8.22
C PHE A 119 -15.39 -7.16 -9.60
N THR A 120 -16.45 -7.97 -9.72
CA THR A 120 -17.07 -8.29 -11.01
C THR A 120 -18.29 -7.42 -11.34
N GLY A 121 -18.81 -6.66 -10.36
CA GLY A 121 -19.92 -5.72 -10.58
C GLY A 121 -19.56 -4.60 -11.54
N GLU A 122 -20.54 -4.11 -12.31
CA GLU A 122 -20.34 -3.00 -13.23
C GLU A 122 -20.23 -1.64 -12.51
N ASP A 123 -20.82 -1.52 -11.31
CA ASP A 123 -20.84 -0.32 -10.51
C ASP A 123 -19.55 -0.21 -9.70
N GLY A 124 -18.66 0.68 -10.09
CA GLY A 124 -17.42 0.93 -9.37
C GLY A 124 -16.28 1.41 -10.26
N PHE A 125 -15.25 1.94 -9.61
CA PHE A 125 -14.09 2.51 -10.29
C PHE A 125 -12.84 1.71 -9.93
N ASN A 126 -12.17 1.15 -10.93
CA ASN A 126 -10.86 0.50 -10.77
C ASN A 126 -9.76 1.54 -10.96
N GLU A 127 -8.72 1.48 -10.13
CA GLU A 127 -7.54 2.36 -10.19
C GLU A 127 -7.93 3.85 -10.10
N LEU A 128 -8.91 4.18 -9.24
CA LEU A 128 -9.35 5.56 -9.06
C LEU A 128 -8.33 6.34 -8.24
N SER A 129 -7.71 7.33 -8.87
CA SER A 129 -6.77 8.25 -8.23
C SER A 129 -7.52 9.42 -7.60
N ALA A 130 -7.15 9.76 -6.37
CA ALA A 130 -7.68 10.88 -5.61
C ALA A 130 -6.53 11.76 -5.11
N PHE A 131 -6.71 13.08 -5.21
CA PHE A 131 -5.76 14.09 -4.80
C PHE A 131 -6.47 15.14 -3.94
N ALA A 132 -5.80 15.60 -2.89
CA ALA A 132 -6.32 16.63 -2.02
C ALA A 132 -5.19 17.44 -1.40
N ILE A 133 -5.54 18.59 -0.83
CA ILE A 133 -4.69 19.32 0.09
C ILE A 133 -5.31 19.15 1.47
N ASP A 134 -4.54 18.61 2.41
CA ASP A 134 -5.00 18.49 3.77
C ASP A 134 -5.23 19.87 4.40
N PRO A 135 -6.44 20.20 4.86
CA PRO A 135 -6.77 21.54 5.31
C PRO A 135 -6.06 21.97 6.59
N GLU A 136 -5.61 21.03 7.40
CA GLU A 136 -4.96 21.32 8.67
C GLU A 136 -3.46 21.59 8.49
N THR A 137 -2.79 20.82 7.64
CA THR A 137 -1.33 20.92 7.47
C THR A 137 -0.91 21.65 6.19
N GLY A 138 -1.83 21.82 5.22
CA GLY A 138 -1.52 22.30 3.88
C GLY A 138 -0.76 21.29 3.01
N CYS A 139 -0.63 20.03 3.47
CA CYS A 139 0.10 19.00 2.76
C CYS A 139 -0.68 18.52 1.53
N PRO A 140 -0.09 18.51 0.33
CA PRO A 140 -0.67 17.84 -0.82
C PRO A 140 -0.55 16.32 -0.63
N ILE A 141 -1.67 15.62 -0.70
CA ILE A 141 -1.78 14.18 -0.45
C ILE A 141 -2.47 13.47 -1.61
N ARG A 142 -2.15 12.20 -1.80
CA ARG A 142 -2.77 11.36 -2.82
C ARG A 142 -3.01 9.94 -2.35
N ALA A 143 -4.06 9.34 -2.92
CA ALA A 143 -4.36 7.93 -2.79
C ALA A 143 -4.85 7.37 -4.13
N ARG A 144 -4.69 6.06 -4.36
CA ARG A 144 -5.29 5.36 -5.50
C ARG A 144 -5.95 4.10 -4.97
N ALA A 145 -7.27 4.02 -5.06
CA ALA A 145 -8.02 2.83 -4.71
C ALA A 145 -7.82 1.75 -5.78
N ASP A 146 -7.51 0.52 -5.41
CA ASP A 146 -7.55 -0.60 -6.36
C ASP A 146 -8.96 -0.69 -6.96
N ARG A 147 -9.97 -0.62 -6.08
CA ARG A 147 -11.36 -0.44 -6.50
C ARG A 147 -12.16 0.35 -5.46
N LEU A 148 -12.93 1.31 -5.94
CA LEU A 148 -14.00 1.97 -5.18
C LEU A 148 -15.34 1.40 -5.63
N VAL A 149 -16.14 0.90 -4.71
CA VAL A 149 -17.44 0.28 -5.00
C VAL A 149 -18.41 0.43 -3.84
N GLU A 150 -19.69 0.57 -4.12
CA GLU A 150 -20.75 0.36 -3.13
C GLU A 150 -21.06 -1.15 -3.07
N THR A 151 -20.90 -1.74 -1.90
CA THR A 151 -21.14 -3.16 -1.69
C THR A 151 -22.62 -3.45 -1.40
N PRO A 152 -23.10 -4.71 -1.56
CA PRO A 152 -24.52 -5.04 -1.39
C PRO A 152 -25.12 -4.70 -0.02
N ASP A 153 -24.30 -4.46 0.99
CA ASP A 153 -24.71 -3.98 2.31
C ASP A 153 -24.92 -2.45 2.36
N GLY A 154 -24.77 -1.76 1.22
CA GLY A 154 -24.95 -0.31 1.10
C GLY A 154 -23.76 0.50 1.62
N VAL A 155 -22.60 -0.14 1.85
CA VAL A 155 -21.40 0.54 2.32
C VAL A 155 -20.46 0.83 1.13
N ALA A 156 -20.10 2.09 0.92
CA ALA A 156 -19.03 2.43 -0.01
C ALA A 156 -17.68 1.96 0.55
N ARG A 157 -16.89 1.24 -0.25
CA ARG A 157 -15.62 0.65 0.16
C ARG A 157 -14.49 1.00 -0.79
N ILE A 158 -13.36 1.36 -0.21
CA ILE A 158 -12.08 1.42 -0.89
C ILE A 158 -11.44 0.05 -0.70
N LEU A 159 -11.48 -0.77 -1.73
CA LEU A 159 -10.86 -2.09 -1.71
C LEU A 159 -9.37 -1.97 -2.00
N ASP A 160 -8.57 -2.68 -1.23
CA ASP A 160 -7.13 -2.79 -1.40
C ASP A 160 -6.73 -4.27 -1.32
N ILE A 161 -6.25 -4.80 -2.44
CA ILE A 161 -5.90 -6.22 -2.60
C ILE A 161 -4.49 -6.45 -2.07
N LYS A 162 -4.32 -7.49 -1.25
CA LYS A 162 -3.01 -7.87 -0.71
C LYS A 162 -2.74 -9.35 -0.90
N THR A 163 -1.76 -9.67 -1.75
CA THR A 163 -1.20 -11.03 -1.81
C THR A 163 -0.29 -11.28 -0.62
N THR A 164 -0.36 -12.44 -0.02
CA THR A 164 0.47 -12.81 1.13
C THR A 164 0.88 -14.27 1.10
N GLY A 165 2.14 -14.56 1.40
CA GLY A 165 2.65 -15.91 1.67
C GLY A 165 2.41 -16.35 3.13
N LYS A 166 1.79 -15.49 3.97
CA LYS A 166 1.49 -15.80 5.37
C LYS A 166 0.04 -16.22 5.52
N ASP A 167 -0.26 -16.86 6.64
CA ASP A 167 -1.63 -17.17 6.99
C ASP A 167 -2.44 -15.88 7.22
N VAL A 168 -3.73 -15.96 6.92
CA VAL A 168 -4.69 -14.84 7.04
C VAL A 168 -5.59 -14.99 8.26
N HIS A 169 -5.11 -15.65 9.30
CA HIS A 169 -5.80 -15.69 10.60
C HIS A 169 -5.72 -14.32 11.30
N GLY A 170 -6.75 -14.01 12.09
CA GLY A 170 -6.84 -12.73 12.78
C GLY A 170 -5.64 -12.40 13.67
N TRP A 171 -5.05 -13.41 14.34
CA TRP A 171 -3.85 -13.25 15.16
C TRP A 171 -2.55 -13.01 14.35
N GLU A 172 -2.50 -13.45 13.08
CA GLU A 172 -1.39 -13.16 12.15
C GLU A 172 -1.51 -11.75 11.54
N LEU A 173 -2.75 -11.32 11.30
CA LEU A 173 -3.02 -10.02 10.70
C LEU A 173 -3.04 -8.91 11.74
N GLY A 174 -3.64 -9.17 12.90
CA GLY A 174 -3.90 -8.19 13.96
C GLY A 174 -2.81 -8.14 15.04
N GLY A 175 -3.03 -7.24 16.00
CA GLY A 175 -2.11 -6.99 17.10
C GLY A 175 -0.89 -6.16 16.71
N ARG A 176 -0.15 -5.69 17.72
CA ARG A 176 1.01 -4.80 17.56
C ARG A 176 2.11 -5.37 16.66
N TYR A 177 2.25 -6.69 16.61
CA TYR A 177 3.25 -7.40 15.80
C TYR A 177 2.66 -8.10 14.58
N GLY A 178 1.37 -7.93 14.33
CA GLY A 178 0.70 -8.48 13.17
C GLY A 178 1.09 -7.80 11.86
N THR A 179 0.69 -8.40 10.77
CA THR A 179 1.00 -7.93 9.41
C THR A 179 0.50 -6.50 9.18
N VAL A 180 -0.71 -6.17 9.68
CA VAL A 180 -1.32 -4.85 9.50
C VAL A 180 -0.47 -3.76 10.14
N ALA A 181 -0.04 -3.96 11.39
CA ALA A 181 0.78 -2.98 12.11
C ALA A 181 2.19 -2.88 11.49
N LYS A 182 2.86 -4.02 11.25
CA LYS A 182 4.22 -4.06 10.70
C LYS A 182 4.36 -3.40 9.32
N LEU A 183 3.35 -3.55 8.47
CA LEU A 183 3.35 -2.98 7.12
C LEU A 183 2.67 -1.60 7.04
N GLY A 184 2.20 -1.08 8.19
CA GLY A 184 1.57 0.23 8.27
C GLY A 184 0.26 0.33 7.47
N TYR A 185 -0.52 -0.75 7.39
CA TYR A 185 -1.79 -0.72 6.66
C TYR A 185 -2.84 0.15 7.35
N HIS A 186 -2.80 0.31 8.67
CA HIS A 186 -3.63 1.23 9.42
C HIS A 186 -3.35 2.70 9.03
N GLN A 187 -2.09 3.05 8.80
CA GLN A 187 -1.71 4.38 8.32
C GLN A 187 -2.17 4.60 6.86
N ALA A 188 -2.02 3.58 6.00
CA ALA A 188 -2.52 3.64 4.63
C ALA A 188 -4.05 3.80 4.61
N ALA A 189 -4.78 3.00 5.40
CA ALA A 189 -6.23 3.03 5.48
C ALA A 189 -6.74 4.43 5.81
N HIS A 190 -6.23 5.03 6.88
CA HIS A 190 -6.62 6.40 7.23
C HIS A 190 -6.32 7.40 6.11
N LEU A 191 -5.15 7.34 5.49
CA LEU A 191 -4.81 8.29 4.41
C LEU A 191 -5.77 8.16 3.23
N TYR A 192 -6.12 6.94 2.85
CA TYR A 192 -7.07 6.69 1.76
C TYR A 192 -8.45 7.24 2.10
N GLU A 193 -9.01 6.87 3.25
CA GLU A 193 -10.31 7.40 3.69
C GLU A 193 -10.30 8.92 3.75
N HIS A 194 -9.24 9.52 4.27
CA HIS A 194 -9.08 10.96 4.39
C HIS A 194 -9.06 11.67 3.03
N VAL A 195 -8.23 11.19 2.07
CA VAL A 195 -8.16 11.77 0.72
C VAL A 195 -9.49 11.65 -0.01
N PHE A 196 -10.16 10.50 0.09
CA PHE A 196 -11.47 10.31 -0.54
C PHE A 196 -12.55 11.15 0.14
N ALA A 197 -12.54 11.27 1.47
CA ALA A 197 -13.47 12.13 2.22
C ALA A 197 -13.32 13.61 1.85
N LEU A 198 -12.09 14.11 1.65
CA LEU A 198 -11.84 15.48 1.16
C LEU A 198 -12.36 15.71 -0.28
N ASN A 199 -12.60 14.64 -1.02
CA ASN A 199 -13.25 14.65 -2.33
C ASN A 199 -14.75 14.35 -2.28
N GLY A 200 -15.36 14.37 -1.08
CA GLY A 200 -16.79 14.16 -0.88
C GLY A 200 -17.23 12.70 -0.87
N ILE A 201 -16.30 11.74 -0.86
CA ILE A 201 -16.61 10.31 -0.84
C ILE A 201 -16.32 9.75 0.56
N GLN A 202 -17.37 9.36 1.28
CA GLN A 202 -17.26 8.62 2.53
C GLN A 202 -17.26 7.14 2.23
N ALA A 203 -16.10 6.50 2.37
CA ALA A 203 -15.93 5.08 2.08
C ALA A 203 -15.03 4.42 3.13
N ALA A 204 -15.35 3.17 3.47
CA ALA A 204 -14.55 2.39 4.40
C ALA A 204 -13.40 1.69 3.68
N TYR A 205 -12.16 1.85 4.16
CA TYR A 205 -11.03 1.12 3.64
C TYR A 205 -11.11 -0.36 4.04
N THR A 206 -10.99 -1.22 3.06
CA THR A 206 -11.18 -2.65 3.22
C THR A 206 -10.04 -3.42 2.57
N LEU A 207 -9.27 -4.12 3.38
CA LEU A 207 -8.20 -5.01 2.93
C LEU A 207 -8.79 -6.34 2.46
N VAL A 208 -8.44 -6.75 1.25
CA VAL A 208 -8.77 -8.07 0.71
C VAL A 208 -7.48 -8.87 0.58
N PHE A 209 -7.18 -9.68 1.59
CA PHE A 209 -6.04 -10.58 1.57
C PHE A 209 -6.34 -11.83 0.76
N VAL A 210 -5.37 -12.27 -0.05
CA VAL A 210 -5.39 -13.58 -0.70
C VAL A 210 -4.04 -14.28 -0.48
N THR A 211 -4.09 -15.54 -0.04
CA THR A 211 -2.86 -16.33 0.16
C THR A 211 -2.32 -16.84 -1.16
N VAL A 212 -0.99 -16.73 -1.34
CA VAL A 212 -0.28 -17.26 -2.51
C VAL A 212 -0.13 -18.78 -2.40
N ASP A 213 0.09 -19.29 -1.18
CA ASP A 213 0.22 -20.73 -0.95
C ASP A 213 -1.13 -21.45 -1.01
N THR A 214 -1.11 -22.69 -1.49
CA THR A 214 -2.29 -23.55 -1.57
C THR A 214 -2.58 -24.25 -0.23
N PRO A 215 -3.88 -24.38 0.15
CA PRO A 215 -5.05 -23.86 -0.54
C PRO A 215 -5.15 -22.35 -0.45
N HIS A 216 -5.37 -21.66 -1.58
CA HIS A 216 -5.57 -20.22 -1.58
C HIS A 216 -6.80 -19.85 -0.75
N ARG A 217 -6.66 -18.83 0.07
CA ARG A 217 -7.74 -18.35 0.96
C ARG A 217 -7.91 -16.85 0.79
N VAL A 218 -9.16 -16.40 0.80
CA VAL A 218 -9.52 -14.99 0.80
C VAL A 218 -9.95 -14.59 2.21
N LYS A 219 -9.51 -13.44 2.65
CA LYS A 219 -9.93 -12.85 3.93
C LYS A 219 -10.13 -11.36 3.77
N VAL A 220 -11.31 -10.89 4.17
CA VAL A 220 -11.59 -9.46 4.31
C VAL A 220 -11.18 -9.01 5.72
N ALA A 221 -10.47 -7.91 5.78
CA ALA A 221 -10.12 -7.25 7.03
C ALA A 221 -10.49 -5.77 6.98
N VAL A 222 -11.16 -5.32 8.04
CA VAL A 222 -11.43 -3.92 8.33
C VAL A 222 -10.71 -3.54 9.62
N LEU A 223 -10.35 -2.28 9.74
CA LEU A 223 -9.60 -1.81 10.89
C LEU A 223 -10.57 -1.28 11.96
N ASP A 224 -10.25 -1.55 13.21
CA ASP A 224 -10.96 -0.98 14.32
C ASP A 224 -10.66 0.51 14.49
N ARG A 225 -11.44 1.17 15.33
CA ARG A 225 -11.36 2.60 15.56
C ARG A 225 -9.99 3.02 16.13
N GLU A 226 -9.40 2.21 16.98
CA GLU A 226 -8.11 2.51 17.62
C GLU A 226 -6.98 2.46 16.60
N SER A 227 -6.97 1.45 15.73
CA SER A 227 -6.02 1.33 14.62
C SER A 227 -6.16 2.51 13.65
N MET A 228 -7.38 2.94 13.35
CA MET A 228 -7.62 4.11 12.50
C MET A 228 -7.15 5.41 13.15
N HIS A 229 -7.33 5.57 14.47
CA HIS A 229 -6.80 6.74 15.22
C HIS A 229 -5.27 6.77 15.21
N GLU A 230 -4.62 5.62 15.38
CA GLU A 230 -3.16 5.56 15.29
C GLU A 230 -2.68 5.88 13.86
N GLY A 231 -3.37 5.39 12.84
CA GLY A 231 -3.13 5.76 11.44
C GLY A 231 -3.25 7.27 11.21
N ALA A 232 -4.28 7.90 11.79
CA ALA A 232 -4.50 9.34 11.74
C ALA A 232 -3.33 10.11 12.37
N ARG A 233 -2.92 9.71 13.57
CA ARG A 233 -1.81 10.34 14.30
C ARG A 233 -0.50 10.28 13.50
N LEU A 234 -0.18 9.11 12.94
CA LEU A 234 1.04 8.93 12.14
C LEU A 234 1.00 9.74 10.83
N ASN A 235 -0.15 9.80 10.18
CA ASN A 235 -0.31 10.61 8.96
C ASN A 235 -0.20 12.10 9.26
N HIS A 236 -0.77 12.58 10.35
CA HIS A 236 -0.64 13.98 10.76
C HIS A 236 0.84 14.37 10.96
N ILE A 237 1.61 13.52 11.65
CA ILE A 237 3.05 13.70 11.81
C ILE A 237 3.74 13.74 10.44
N ALA A 238 3.47 12.75 9.58
CA ALA A 238 4.10 12.68 8.26
C ALA A 238 3.77 13.89 7.38
N MET A 239 2.52 14.35 7.39
CA MET A 239 2.09 15.52 6.62
C MET A 239 2.78 16.81 7.09
N ARG A 240 2.87 17.03 8.40
CA ARG A 240 3.60 18.18 8.96
C ARG A 240 5.09 18.14 8.64
N GLU A 241 5.72 16.98 8.81
CA GLU A 241 7.12 16.78 8.45
C GLU A 241 7.34 17.03 6.95
N PHE A 242 6.44 16.54 6.10
CA PHE A 242 6.53 16.75 4.66
C PHE A 242 6.54 18.24 4.29
N VAL A 243 5.59 18.99 4.80
CA VAL A 243 5.49 20.45 4.52
C VAL A 243 6.72 21.19 5.05
N THR A 244 7.11 20.96 6.30
CA THR A 244 8.24 21.62 6.94
C THR A 244 9.55 21.34 6.21
N ARG A 245 9.80 20.07 5.88
CA ARG A 245 11.05 19.63 5.25
C ARG A 245 11.11 19.97 3.77
N SER A 246 9.98 19.95 3.08
CA SER A 246 9.89 20.43 1.69
C SER A 246 10.23 21.92 1.61
N ALA A 247 9.83 22.71 2.60
CA ALA A 247 10.13 24.14 2.64
C ALA A 247 11.60 24.43 3.02
N SER A 248 12.18 23.65 3.94
CA SER A 248 13.57 23.86 4.41
C SER A 248 14.62 23.17 3.54
N GLY A 249 14.25 22.10 2.83
CA GLY A 249 15.18 21.21 2.13
C GLY A 249 15.99 20.28 3.06
N ASP A 250 15.77 20.36 4.38
CA ASP A 250 16.46 19.50 5.35
C ASP A 250 15.71 18.22 5.62
N TRP A 251 16.23 17.13 5.10
CA TRP A 251 15.72 15.76 5.27
C TRP A 251 16.57 14.93 6.23
N SER A 252 17.37 15.56 7.08
CA SER A 252 18.20 14.85 8.06
C SER A 252 17.33 14.09 9.07
N CYS A 253 17.87 12.98 9.55
CA CYS A 253 17.26 12.18 10.61
C CYS A 253 18.23 12.24 11.81
N PRO A 254 18.00 13.13 12.78
CA PRO A 254 18.87 13.26 13.96
C PRO A 254 18.62 12.09 14.89
N GLU A 255 19.24 10.94 14.60
CA GLU A 255 19.24 9.79 15.51
C GLU A 255 20.43 9.88 16.47
N PRO A 256 20.28 9.43 17.71
CA PRO A 256 21.39 9.32 18.61
C PRO A 256 22.42 8.33 18.07
N HIS A 257 23.73 8.70 18.12
CA HIS A 257 24.82 7.81 17.70
C HIS A 257 24.97 6.57 18.60
N GLN A 258 24.36 6.58 19.78
CA GLN A 258 24.40 5.48 20.73
C GLN A 258 23.00 5.17 21.24
N ILE A 259 22.62 3.91 21.16
CA ILE A 259 21.40 3.38 21.77
C ILE A 259 21.78 2.26 22.75
N THR A 260 21.00 2.11 23.80
CA THR A 260 21.09 0.94 24.69
C THR A 260 20.10 -0.11 24.19
N VAL A 261 20.58 -1.32 23.96
CA VAL A 261 19.76 -2.45 23.52
C VAL A 261 19.72 -3.49 24.65
N SER A 262 18.50 -3.84 25.12
CA SER A 262 18.28 -4.94 26.03
C SER A 262 17.64 -6.12 25.31
N ILE A 263 18.18 -7.29 25.46
CA ILE A 263 17.57 -8.54 24.94
C ILE A 263 16.39 -9.01 25.78
N PHE A 264 16.20 -8.43 26.97
CA PHE A 264 15.13 -8.77 27.92
C PHE A 264 13.96 -7.81 27.90
N GLU A 265 14.11 -6.64 27.30
CA GLU A 265 13.01 -5.68 27.16
C GLU A 265 12.02 -6.15 26.09
N ARG A 266 10.78 -6.21 26.48
CA ARG A 266 9.71 -6.33 25.49
C ARG A 266 9.55 -4.97 24.80
N PRO A 267 9.35 -4.91 23.47
CA PRO A 267 9.23 -3.66 22.72
C PRO A 267 8.11 -2.70 23.16
N ASP A 268 7.34 -3.06 24.16
CA ASP A 268 6.14 -2.38 24.66
C ASP A 268 6.34 -1.67 26.01
N GLN A 269 7.51 -1.75 26.61
CA GLN A 269 7.79 -0.95 27.81
C GLN A 269 8.33 0.42 27.37
N GLU A 270 7.42 1.40 27.25
CA GLU A 270 7.82 2.80 27.38
C GLU A 270 8.43 2.96 28.76
N VAL A 271 9.71 3.24 28.81
CA VAL A 271 10.37 3.69 30.05
C VAL A 271 9.76 5.05 30.36
N THR A 272 8.74 5.08 31.22
CA THR A 272 8.37 6.33 31.90
C THR A 272 9.57 6.74 32.75
N SER A 273 10.31 7.70 32.27
CA SER A 273 11.34 8.41 33.04
C SER A 273 10.67 9.29 34.08
N ASP A 274 10.23 8.68 35.17
CA ASP A 274 9.82 9.37 36.39
C ASP A 274 10.29 8.57 37.59
N GLU A 275 11.60 8.61 37.83
CA GLU A 275 12.19 8.41 39.14
C GLU A 275 13.42 9.33 39.29
N SER A 276 13.15 10.62 39.41
CA SER A 276 14.12 11.53 39.99
C SER A 276 13.38 12.41 40.99
N ALA A 277 13.20 11.92 42.19
CA ALA A 277 13.10 12.73 43.43
C ALA A 277 12.82 11.83 44.63
N ALA A 278 13.86 11.41 45.32
CA ALA A 278 13.88 11.27 46.79
C ALA A 278 15.34 11.20 47.25
#